data_9dc8a89fec0c46dddcaebd8964dd8c8d
#
_entry.id   9dc8a89fec0c46dddcaebd8964dd8c8d
#
_cell.length_a   1.000
_cell.length_b   1.000
_cell.length_c   1.000
_cell.angle_alpha   90.00
_cell.angle_beta   90.00
_cell.angle_gamma   90.00
#
_symmetry.space_group_name_H-M   'P 1'
#
loop_
_entity.id
_entity.type
_entity.pdbx_description
1 polymer ?
#
loop_
_entity_poly.entity_id
_entity_poly.type
_entity_poly.pdbx_seq_one_letter_code
_entity_poly.pdbx_strand_id
1 'polypeptide(L)'
;HKEMNLADFLALKGRLSDILTHVVIKKSKGRSFFKKVKTTALDFAVINVAIASIDGNYRVAIGSRPSVASLALKTMDSVNNKKKLSKEEVLKAAEIASEELSYASTNAASAEYRKALVKAYVKRGLEEVSKE
;
A
#
# COMPACT_ATOMS: atom_id res chain seq x y z
N HIS A 1 24.61 3.03 17.28
CA HIS A 1 23.44 3.25 16.42
C HIS A 1 23.03 1.92 15.83
N LYS A 2 21.73 1.63 15.83
CA LYS A 2 21.15 0.44 15.20
C LYS A 2 20.34 0.89 13.99
N GLU A 3 20.63 0.32 12.82
CA GLU A 3 19.82 0.50 11.63
C GLU A 3 18.86 -0.67 11.48
N MET A 4 17.64 -0.38 11.00
CA MET A 4 16.60 -1.38 10.83
C MET A 4 15.78 -1.04 9.59
N ASN A 5 15.37 -2.04 8.83
CA ASN A 5 14.44 -1.84 7.72
C ASN A 5 13.06 -1.39 8.23
N LEU A 6 12.37 -0.58 7.44
CA LEU A 6 11.05 -0.08 7.81
C LEU A 6 10.04 -1.21 8.06
N ALA A 7 10.09 -2.29 7.29
CA ALA A 7 9.20 -3.43 7.48
C ALA A 7 9.42 -4.12 8.84
N ASP A 8 10.69 -4.31 9.22
CA ASP A 8 11.06 -4.90 10.51
C ASP A 8 10.65 -3.97 11.66
N PHE A 9 10.87 -2.66 11.50
CA PHE A 9 10.43 -1.66 12.47
C PHE A 9 8.92 -1.68 12.67
N LEU A 10 8.14 -1.73 11.60
CA LEU A 10 6.68 -1.80 11.66
C LEU A 10 6.16 -3.13 12.24
N ALA A 11 6.93 -4.21 12.13
CA ALA A 11 6.60 -5.51 12.73
C ALA A 11 6.81 -5.54 14.24
N LEU A 12 7.56 -4.60 14.82
CA LEU A 12 7.74 -4.47 16.25
C LEU A 12 6.46 -3.97 16.91
N LYS A 13 5.63 -4.88 17.38
CA LYS A 13 4.34 -4.59 18.03
C LYS A 13 4.48 -4.13 19.48
N GLY A 14 5.55 -3.48 19.85
CA GLY A 14 5.84 -3.10 21.23
C GLY A 14 6.24 -1.64 21.41
N ARG A 15 6.32 -1.21 22.65
CA ARG A 15 6.94 0.06 22.99
C ARG A 15 8.44 -0.07 22.78
N LEU A 16 8.97 0.74 21.88
CA LEU A 16 10.41 0.90 21.73
C LEU A 16 10.88 1.82 22.86
N SER A 17 11.92 1.39 23.56
CA SER A 17 12.65 2.24 24.52
C SER A 17 13.70 3.12 23.84
N ASP A 18 13.88 2.94 22.53
CA ASP A 18 14.87 3.64 21.73
C ASP A 18 14.33 4.97 21.16
N ILE A 19 15.22 5.88 20.84
CA ILE A 19 14.90 7.14 20.18
C ILE A 19 15.16 7.00 18.69
N LEU A 20 14.13 7.25 17.87
CA LEU A 20 14.28 7.35 16.42
C LEU A 20 15.02 8.65 16.09
N THR A 21 16.23 8.56 15.59
CA THR A 21 17.06 9.72 15.25
C THR A 21 16.99 10.11 13.78
N HIS A 22 16.91 9.13 12.88
CA HIS A 22 16.92 9.36 11.44
C HIS A 22 16.03 8.38 10.70
N VAL A 23 15.48 8.83 9.58
CA VAL A 23 14.86 7.99 8.55
C VAL A 23 15.65 8.16 7.27
N VAL A 24 16.21 7.08 6.75
CA VAL A 24 17.00 7.09 5.51
C VAL A 24 16.13 6.60 4.35
N ILE A 25 15.95 7.47 3.35
CA ILE A 25 15.20 7.14 2.14
C ILE A 25 16.19 7.15 0.97
N LYS A 26 16.37 5.99 0.33
CA LYS A 26 17.20 5.88 -0.88
C LYS A 26 16.50 6.57 -2.05
N LYS A 27 17.20 7.48 -2.71
CA LYS A 27 16.69 8.06 -3.96
C LYS A 27 16.60 6.98 -5.03
N SER A 28 15.46 6.92 -5.70
CA SER A 28 15.21 6.01 -6.82
C SER A 28 14.47 6.74 -7.93
N LYS A 29 14.63 6.29 -9.16
CA LYS A 29 13.84 6.76 -10.30
C LYS A 29 12.61 5.87 -10.41
N GLY A 30 11.45 6.48 -10.63
CA GLY A 30 10.22 5.72 -10.79
C GLY A 30 8.99 6.62 -10.71
N ARG A 31 7.84 6.01 -10.84
CA ARG A 31 6.54 6.66 -10.68
C ARG A 31 5.88 6.18 -9.40
N SER A 32 5.08 7.02 -8.80
CA SER A 32 4.34 6.67 -7.60
C SER A 32 2.94 7.25 -7.61
N PHE A 33 2.03 6.51 -7.01
CA PHE A 33 0.66 6.91 -6.73
C PHE A 33 0.43 6.80 -5.22
N PHE A 34 -0.21 7.80 -4.64
CA PHE A 34 -0.64 7.75 -3.25
C PHE A 34 -2.06 8.28 -3.11
N LYS A 35 -2.90 7.51 -2.45
CA LYS A 35 -4.25 7.96 -2.09
C LYS A 35 -4.53 7.72 -0.62
N LYS A 36 -4.96 8.78 0.05
CA LYS A 36 -5.47 8.78 1.42
C LYS A 36 -6.95 9.12 1.37
N VAL A 37 -7.80 8.23 1.84
CA VAL A 37 -9.25 8.44 1.93
C VAL A 37 -9.61 8.80 3.36
N LYS A 38 -10.32 9.90 3.54
CA LYS A 38 -10.81 10.39 4.82
C LYS A 38 -12.29 10.74 4.73
N THR A 39 -13.00 10.71 5.83
CA THR A 39 -14.39 11.19 5.95
C THR A 39 -14.43 12.71 6.03
N THR A 40 -13.58 13.30 6.86
CA THR A 40 -13.40 14.74 6.99
C THR A 40 -11.92 15.12 6.92
N ALA A 41 -11.61 16.40 6.80
CA ALA A 41 -10.24 16.90 6.69
C ALA A 41 -9.36 16.55 7.91
N LEU A 42 -9.95 16.48 9.10
CA LEU A 42 -9.24 16.21 10.36
C LEU A 42 -9.23 14.75 10.76
N ASP A 43 -10.04 13.90 10.12
CA ASP A 43 -10.15 12.48 10.46
C ASP A 43 -8.87 11.68 10.14
N PHE A 44 -8.72 10.57 10.85
CA PHE A 44 -7.81 9.51 10.43
C PHE A 44 -8.25 8.92 9.11
N ALA A 45 -7.31 8.38 8.37
CA ALA A 45 -7.62 7.77 7.09
C ALA A 45 -8.54 6.54 7.25
N VAL A 46 -9.55 6.46 6.42
CA VAL A 46 -10.35 5.23 6.23
C VAL A 46 -9.47 4.15 5.63
N ILE A 47 -8.69 4.51 4.62
CA ILE A 47 -7.70 3.66 3.97
C ILE A 47 -6.59 4.52 3.34
N ASN A 48 -5.39 3.98 3.29
CA ASN A 48 -4.27 4.52 2.51
C ASN A 48 -3.83 3.48 1.50
N VAL A 49 -3.59 3.89 0.26
CA VAL A 49 -3.03 3.06 -0.79
C VAL A 49 -1.84 3.79 -1.39
N ALA A 50 -0.69 3.14 -1.39
CA ALA A 50 0.53 3.62 -2.02
C ALA A 50 1.03 2.59 -3.03
N ILE A 51 1.33 3.04 -4.23
CA ILE A 51 1.86 2.19 -5.30
C ILE A 51 3.06 2.90 -5.90
N ALA A 52 4.12 2.16 -6.12
CA ALA A 52 5.31 2.66 -6.80
C ALA A 52 5.77 1.67 -7.87
N SER A 53 6.23 2.19 -8.99
CA SER A 53 6.98 1.44 -10.01
C SER A 53 8.41 1.96 -9.99
N ILE A 54 9.34 1.13 -9.52
CA ILE A 54 10.75 1.48 -9.36
C ILE A 54 11.57 0.41 -10.08
N ASP A 55 12.34 0.83 -11.07
CA ASP A 55 13.17 -0.07 -11.90
C ASP A 55 12.38 -1.26 -12.47
N GLY A 56 11.13 -0.98 -12.91
CA GLY A 56 10.24 -2.00 -13.48
C GLY A 56 9.55 -2.91 -12.45
N ASN A 57 9.78 -2.71 -11.15
CA ASN A 57 9.15 -3.47 -10.08
C ASN A 57 8.05 -2.66 -9.40
N TYR A 58 6.88 -3.25 -9.31
CA TYR A 58 5.74 -2.67 -8.61
C TYR A 58 5.81 -2.99 -7.11
N ARG A 59 5.54 -1.98 -6.30
CA ARG A 59 5.34 -2.10 -4.86
C ARG A 59 3.98 -1.55 -4.51
N VAL A 60 3.19 -2.33 -3.79
CA VAL A 60 1.84 -1.96 -3.35
C VAL A 60 1.80 -2.04 -1.83
N ALA A 61 1.51 -0.94 -1.18
CA ALA A 61 1.36 -0.85 0.26
C ALA A 61 -0.01 -0.31 0.64
N ILE A 62 -0.65 -0.93 1.62
CA ILE A 62 -1.98 -0.57 2.10
C ILE A 62 -1.91 -0.34 3.60
N GLY A 63 -2.50 0.74 4.08
CA GLY A 63 -2.46 1.14 5.49
C GLY A 63 -3.76 1.73 5.99
N SER A 64 -3.78 2.08 7.26
CA SER A 64 -4.91 2.46 8.11
C SER A 64 -5.71 1.23 8.59
N ARG A 65 -6.10 0.35 7.73
CA ARG A 65 -6.55 -1.02 8.01
C ARG A 65 -6.05 -1.91 6.87
N PRO A 66 -5.10 -2.74 7.13
CA PRO A 66 -4.53 -3.14 8.45
C PRO A 66 -3.96 -1.95 9.25
N SER A 67 -3.94 -2.07 10.58
CA SER A 67 -3.51 -1.00 11.51
C SER A 67 -2.03 -0.60 11.32
N VAL A 68 -1.21 -1.54 10.88
CA VAL A 68 0.15 -1.32 10.42
C VAL A 68 0.15 -1.40 8.90
N ALA A 69 0.73 -0.41 8.23
CA ALA A 69 0.84 -0.44 6.78
C ALA A 69 1.62 -1.69 6.34
N SER A 70 1.06 -2.42 5.41
CA SER A 70 1.58 -3.72 4.96
C SER A 70 1.72 -3.75 3.44
N LEU A 71 2.73 -4.46 2.97
CA LEU A 71 2.88 -4.75 1.54
C LEU A 71 1.86 -5.81 1.12
N ALA A 72 1.22 -5.57 -0.02
CA ALA A 72 0.31 -6.48 -0.67
C ALA A 72 1.11 -7.47 -1.54
N LEU A 73 1.72 -8.48 -0.89
CA LEU A 73 2.71 -9.37 -1.53
C LEU A 73 2.12 -10.18 -2.68
N LYS A 74 0.93 -10.76 -2.51
CA LYS A 74 0.26 -11.53 -3.58
C LYS A 74 -0.10 -10.64 -4.76
N THR A 75 -0.55 -9.41 -4.49
CA THR A 75 -0.79 -8.41 -5.52
C THR A 75 0.50 -8.08 -6.27
N MET A 76 1.59 -7.83 -5.55
CA MET A 76 2.90 -7.55 -6.13
C MET A 76 3.39 -8.71 -7.00
N ASP A 77 3.27 -9.94 -6.55
CA ASP A 77 3.64 -11.14 -7.31
C ASP A 77 2.83 -11.27 -8.60
N SER A 78 1.56 -10.86 -8.58
CA SER A 78 0.69 -10.92 -9.75
C SER A 78 1.04 -9.93 -10.86
N VAL A 79 1.70 -8.82 -10.53
CA VAL A 79 2.06 -7.75 -11.48
C VAL A 79 3.55 -7.67 -11.80
N ASN A 80 4.41 -8.15 -10.90
CA ASN A 80 5.84 -8.21 -11.15
C ASN A 80 6.18 -9.31 -12.18
N ASN A 81 7.35 -9.23 -12.78
CA ASN A 81 7.80 -10.10 -13.89
C ASN A 81 7.04 -9.88 -15.21
N LYS A 82 6.29 -8.78 -15.34
CA LYS A 82 5.57 -8.42 -16.56
C LYS A 82 6.14 -7.13 -17.13
N LYS A 83 6.42 -7.14 -18.44
CA LYS A 83 6.93 -5.93 -19.14
C LYS A 83 5.89 -4.81 -19.21
N LYS A 84 4.61 -5.17 -19.35
CA LYS A 84 3.49 -4.25 -19.44
C LYS A 84 2.25 -4.91 -18.86
N LEU A 85 1.47 -4.16 -18.08
CA LEU A 85 0.22 -4.64 -17.51
C LEU A 85 -0.94 -4.41 -18.47
N SER A 86 -1.68 -5.47 -18.78
CA SER A 86 -2.97 -5.36 -19.46
C SER A 86 -4.06 -4.87 -18.49
N LYS A 87 -5.19 -4.39 -19.04
CA LYS A 87 -6.34 -3.98 -18.23
C LYS A 87 -6.88 -5.13 -17.36
N GLU A 88 -6.88 -6.35 -17.88
CA GLU A 88 -7.34 -7.54 -17.16
C GLU A 88 -6.42 -7.87 -15.98
N GLU A 89 -5.11 -7.78 -16.19
CA GLU A 89 -4.12 -8.01 -15.12
C GLU A 89 -4.22 -6.98 -14.01
N VAL A 90 -4.45 -5.71 -14.36
CA VAL A 90 -4.70 -4.63 -13.37
C VAL A 90 -5.97 -4.91 -12.58
N LEU A 91 -7.06 -5.34 -13.23
CA LEU A 91 -8.30 -5.70 -12.55
C LEU A 91 -8.11 -6.88 -11.62
N LYS A 92 -7.42 -7.92 -12.07
CA LYS A 92 -7.12 -9.11 -11.25
C LYS A 92 -6.24 -8.75 -10.04
N ALA A 93 -5.21 -7.93 -10.22
CA ALA A 93 -4.36 -7.47 -9.15
C ALA A 93 -5.15 -6.66 -8.10
N ALA A 94 -6.06 -5.80 -8.56
CA ALA A 94 -6.92 -5.02 -7.67
C ALA A 94 -7.90 -5.91 -6.87
N GLU A 95 -8.39 -7.00 -7.46
CA GLU A 95 -9.21 -7.98 -6.75
C GLU A 95 -8.38 -8.70 -5.67
N ILE A 96 -7.19 -9.19 -6.02
CA ILE A 96 -6.28 -9.83 -5.07
C ILE A 96 -6.00 -8.87 -3.89
N ALA A 97 -5.67 -7.61 -4.15
CA ALA A 97 -5.37 -6.62 -3.12
C ALA A 97 -6.54 -6.42 -2.15
N SER A 98 -7.78 -6.49 -2.65
CA SER A 98 -8.98 -6.31 -1.81
C SER A 98 -9.23 -7.46 -0.85
N GLU A 99 -8.61 -8.62 -1.06
CA GLU A 99 -8.84 -9.83 -0.26
C GLU A 99 -7.61 -10.32 0.52
N GLU A 100 -6.40 -9.89 0.17
CA GLU A 100 -5.19 -10.47 0.76
C GLU A 100 -4.86 -9.94 2.16
N LEU A 101 -5.35 -8.74 2.52
CA LEU A 101 -5.10 -8.13 3.81
C LEU A 101 -6.36 -8.08 4.67
N SER A 102 -6.18 -7.94 5.98
CA SER A 102 -7.31 -7.85 6.92
C SER A 102 -7.87 -6.43 6.98
N TYR A 103 -9.09 -6.25 6.51
CA TYR A 103 -9.81 -4.98 6.51
C TYR A 103 -10.90 -4.99 7.61
N ALA A 104 -10.57 -4.51 8.79
CA ALA A 104 -11.52 -4.49 9.90
C ALA A 104 -12.55 -3.36 9.77
N SER A 105 -13.80 -3.63 10.18
CA SER A 105 -14.83 -2.62 10.36
C SER A 105 -14.53 -1.73 11.57
N THR A 106 -14.90 -0.46 11.48
CA THR A 106 -14.84 0.53 12.55
C THR A 106 -16.05 1.45 12.44
N ASN A 107 -16.24 2.34 13.42
CA ASN A 107 -17.31 3.35 13.34
C ASN A 107 -17.18 4.27 12.12
N ALA A 108 -15.97 4.44 11.57
CA ALA A 108 -15.74 5.31 10.41
C ALA A 108 -16.01 4.63 9.06
N ALA A 109 -15.92 3.30 8.98
CA ALA A 109 -16.14 2.56 7.73
C ALA A 109 -16.23 1.05 7.96
N SER A 110 -17.05 0.36 7.16
CA SER A 110 -17.12 -1.09 7.14
C SER A 110 -15.91 -1.73 6.44
N ALA A 111 -15.69 -3.01 6.69
CA ALA A 111 -14.64 -3.79 6.01
C ALA A 111 -14.89 -3.85 4.50
N GLU A 112 -16.15 -4.04 4.08
CA GLU A 112 -16.58 -4.12 2.68
C GLU A 112 -16.30 -2.81 1.94
N TYR A 113 -16.60 -1.68 2.58
CA TYR A 113 -16.30 -0.36 2.00
C TYR A 113 -14.79 -0.14 1.83
N ARG A 114 -13.98 -0.56 2.82
CA ARG A 114 -12.51 -0.50 2.70
C ARG A 114 -11.99 -1.37 1.57
N LYS A 115 -12.49 -2.59 1.42
CA LYS A 115 -12.16 -3.49 0.30
C LYS A 115 -12.49 -2.86 -1.04
N ALA A 116 -13.67 -2.28 -1.17
CA ALA A 116 -14.09 -1.58 -2.39
C ALA A 116 -13.15 -0.40 -2.73
N LEU A 117 -12.75 0.39 -1.72
CA LEU A 117 -11.79 1.48 -1.89
C LEU A 117 -10.40 0.97 -2.31
N VAL A 118 -9.91 -0.11 -1.68
CA VAL A 118 -8.63 -0.73 -2.06
C VAL A 118 -8.68 -1.18 -3.51
N LYS A 119 -9.71 -1.94 -3.90
CA LYS A 119 -9.89 -2.38 -5.28
C LYS A 119 -9.87 -1.21 -6.27
N ALA A 120 -10.63 -0.15 -5.98
CA ALA A 120 -10.70 1.03 -6.84
C ALA A 120 -9.37 1.78 -6.95
N TYR A 121 -8.67 1.97 -5.84
CA TYR A 121 -7.43 2.75 -5.84
C TYR A 121 -6.19 1.95 -6.23
N VAL A 122 -6.16 0.64 -6.00
CA VAL A 122 -5.11 -0.22 -6.55
C VAL A 122 -5.22 -0.26 -8.07
N LYS A 123 -6.43 -0.42 -8.62
CA LYS A 123 -6.65 -0.31 -10.06
C LYS A 123 -6.12 1.01 -10.62
N ARG A 124 -6.60 2.15 -10.09
CA ARG A 124 -6.20 3.48 -10.56
C ARG A 124 -4.70 3.71 -10.45
N GLY A 125 -4.12 3.33 -9.33
CA GLY A 125 -2.71 3.54 -9.08
C GLY A 125 -1.82 2.68 -9.99
N LEU A 126 -2.17 1.42 -10.25
CA LEU A 126 -1.46 0.58 -11.21
C LEU A 126 -1.57 1.14 -12.63
N GLU A 127 -2.77 1.60 -13.04
CA GLU A 127 -2.97 2.26 -14.33
C GLU A 127 -2.13 3.54 -14.47
N GLU A 128 -1.93 4.30 -13.39
CA GLU A 128 -1.16 5.53 -13.38
C GLU A 128 0.34 5.29 -13.43
N VAL A 129 0.85 4.39 -12.58
CA VAL A 129 2.30 4.12 -12.51
C VAL A 129 2.83 3.25 -13.65
N SER A 130 1.95 2.55 -14.38
CA SER A 130 2.32 1.73 -15.54
C SER A 130 2.30 2.50 -16.87
N LYS A 131 1.85 3.76 -16.90
CA LYS A 131 1.95 4.59 -18.10
C LYS A 131 3.42 4.87 -18.38
N GLU A 132 3.83 4.69 -19.61
CA GLU A 132 5.15 5.08 -20.12
C GLU A 132 5.29 6.59 -20.19
#